data_97efecadb36a9ba9d02f0f829a74dca8
#
_entry.id   97efecadb36a9ba9d02f0f829a74dca8
#
_cell.length_a   1.000
_cell.length_b   1.000
_cell.length_c   1.000
_cell.angle_alpha   90.00
_cell.angle_beta   90.00
_cell.angle_gamma   90.00
#
_symmetry.space_group_name_H-M   'P 1'
#
loop_
_entity.id
_entity.type
_entity.pdbx_description
1 polymer ?
#
loop_
_entity_poly.entity_id
_entity_poly.type
_entity_poly.pdbx_seq_one_letter_code
_entity_poly.pdbx_strand_id
1 'polypeptide(L)'
;MYSRGNSILIKSNPQTNDLLKNAIQFLSNQFIVNGSIENKDVVSSVDKFMINEKVKNNNITDIIKTPKKSIIPRSEKQKEYVRALRQSDIVISAGPAGTGKTFLAVAVGLTMLLEKKIERIILSRPAVEAGERLGFLPGDMKEKVDPYLRPLYDSLYDLFDFE
;
A
#
# COMPACT_ATOMS: atom_id res chain seq x y z
N MET A 1 -5.53 -30.45 -1.65
CA MET A 1 -4.30 -30.72 -2.40
C MET A 1 -3.84 -32.12 -2.05
N TYR A 2 -3.58 -32.95 -3.02
CA TYR A 2 -3.12 -34.34 -2.83
C TYR A 2 -1.87 -34.57 -3.69
N SER A 3 -0.82 -35.17 -3.13
CA SER A 3 0.38 -35.56 -3.87
C SER A 3 0.38 -37.08 -4.06
N ARG A 4 0.71 -37.55 -5.24
CA ARG A 4 0.89 -38.98 -5.55
C ARG A 4 2.10 -39.14 -6.46
N GLY A 5 3.22 -39.59 -5.90
CA GLY A 5 4.50 -39.66 -6.61
C GLY A 5 4.96 -38.25 -7.02
N ASN A 6 5.27 -38.07 -8.30
CA ASN A 6 5.70 -36.79 -8.89
C ASN A 6 4.53 -35.88 -9.34
N SER A 7 3.31 -36.20 -8.97
CA SER A 7 2.12 -35.46 -9.39
C SER A 7 1.46 -34.76 -8.22
N ILE A 8 1.11 -33.50 -8.40
CA ILE A 8 0.34 -32.69 -7.45
C ILE A 8 -1.03 -32.44 -8.06
N LEU A 9 -2.10 -32.97 -7.44
CA LEU A 9 -3.48 -32.70 -7.84
C LEU A 9 -4.04 -31.54 -7.03
N ILE A 10 -4.42 -30.47 -7.74
CA ILE A 10 -5.02 -29.28 -7.13
C ILE A 10 -6.49 -29.25 -7.54
N LYS A 11 -7.40 -29.30 -6.55
CA LYS A 11 -8.82 -29.00 -6.74
C LYS A 11 -9.10 -27.60 -6.21
N SER A 12 -9.34 -26.67 -7.09
CA SER A 12 -9.70 -25.30 -6.72
C SER A 12 -10.59 -24.67 -7.80
N ASN A 13 -11.07 -23.48 -7.55
CA ASN A 13 -11.79 -22.65 -8.51
C ASN A 13 -10.85 -22.32 -9.71
N PRO A 14 -11.36 -22.23 -10.96
CA PRO A 14 -10.55 -21.94 -12.16
C PRO A 14 -9.62 -20.73 -12.02
N GLN A 15 -10.09 -19.66 -11.38
CA GLN A 15 -9.28 -18.45 -11.14
C GLN A 15 -8.10 -18.69 -10.20
N THR A 16 -8.26 -19.59 -9.24
CA THR A 16 -7.19 -19.91 -8.26
C THR A 16 -6.22 -20.96 -8.81
N ASN A 17 -6.60 -21.74 -9.81
CA ASN A 17 -5.75 -22.77 -10.41
C ASN A 17 -4.51 -22.20 -11.06
N ASP A 18 -4.63 -21.15 -11.85
CA ASP A 18 -3.50 -20.52 -12.55
C ASP A 18 -2.54 -19.86 -11.56
N LEU A 19 -3.07 -19.23 -10.51
CA LEU A 19 -2.26 -18.66 -9.44
C LEU A 19 -1.43 -19.75 -8.73
N LEU A 20 -2.07 -20.84 -8.33
CA LEU A 20 -1.40 -21.95 -7.65
C LEU A 20 -0.38 -22.63 -8.56
N LYS A 21 -0.69 -22.82 -9.83
CA LYS A 21 0.23 -23.37 -10.82
C LYS A 21 1.50 -22.52 -10.94
N ASN A 22 1.35 -21.21 -11.08
CA ASN A 22 2.47 -20.28 -11.19
C ASN A 22 3.30 -20.22 -9.89
N ALA A 23 2.66 -20.23 -8.72
CA ALA A 23 3.34 -20.25 -7.44
C ALA A 23 4.15 -21.54 -7.24
N ILE A 24 3.58 -22.70 -7.57
CA ILE A 24 4.26 -24.00 -7.49
C ILE A 24 5.43 -24.05 -8.47
N GLN A 25 5.27 -23.57 -9.68
CA GLN A 25 6.34 -23.55 -10.67
C GLN A 25 7.49 -22.63 -10.26
N PHE A 26 7.18 -21.49 -9.66
CA PHE A 26 8.18 -20.59 -9.09
C PHE A 26 8.97 -21.26 -7.95
N LEU A 27 8.27 -21.89 -7.00
CA LEU A 27 8.87 -22.61 -5.88
C LEU A 27 9.73 -23.79 -6.36
N SER A 28 9.27 -24.51 -7.39
CA SER A 28 10.04 -25.59 -8.00
C SER A 28 11.36 -25.09 -8.61
N ASN A 29 11.33 -23.96 -9.31
CA ASN A 29 12.54 -23.34 -9.85
C ASN A 29 13.48 -22.87 -8.74
N GLN A 30 12.95 -22.30 -7.65
CA GLN A 30 13.76 -21.93 -6.48
C GLN A 30 14.41 -23.14 -5.82
N PHE A 31 13.68 -24.25 -5.68
CA PHE A 31 14.23 -25.49 -5.15
C PHE A 31 15.39 -26.03 -5.99
N ILE A 32 15.26 -25.98 -7.32
CA ILE A 32 16.33 -26.41 -8.24
C ILE A 32 17.59 -25.56 -8.05
N VAL A 33 17.44 -24.25 -7.81
CA VAL A 33 18.60 -23.34 -7.68
C VAL A 33 19.19 -23.37 -6.28
N ASN A 34 18.37 -23.38 -5.23
CA ASN A 34 18.80 -23.20 -3.83
C ASN A 34 18.89 -24.51 -3.03
N GLY A 35 18.34 -25.61 -3.56
CA GLY A 35 18.31 -26.93 -2.91
C GLY A 35 17.36 -27.06 -1.72
N SER A 36 16.72 -25.97 -1.29
CA SER A 36 15.74 -25.94 -0.17
C SER A 36 14.67 -24.89 -0.38
N ILE A 37 13.52 -25.10 0.25
CA ILE A 37 12.40 -24.14 0.32
C ILE A 37 12.07 -23.91 1.78
N GLU A 38 12.06 -22.67 2.21
CA GLU A 38 11.64 -22.28 3.54
C GLU A 38 10.18 -21.79 3.55
N ASN A 39 9.54 -21.77 4.72
CA ASN A 39 8.16 -21.28 4.86
C ASN A 39 8.00 -19.83 4.35
N LYS A 40 9.01 -18.99 4.54
CA LYS A 40 9.02 -17.61 4.03
C LYS A 40 8.93 -17.55 2.50
N ASP A 41 9.55 -18.50 1.77
CA ASP A 41 9.52 -18.55 0.31
C ASP A 41 8.13 -18.91 -0.19
N VAL A 42 7.44 -19.80 0.52
CA VAL A 42 6.05 -20.17 0.20
C VAL A 42 5.12 -18.97 0.39
N VAL A 43 5.20 -18.29 1.54
CA VAL A 43 4.37 -17.10 1.82
C VAL A 43 4.65 -16.01 0.79
N SER A 44 5.92 -15.68 0.55
CA SER A 44 6.31 -14.63 -0.41
C SER A 44 5.88 -14.96 -1.86
N SER A 45 5.93 -16.23 -2.26
CA SER A 45 5.47 -16.65 -3.60
C SER A 45 3.96 -16.47 -3.74
N VAL A 46 3.18 -16.91 -2.75
CA VAL A 46 1.72 -16.76 -2.75
C VAL A 46 1.34 -15.27 -2.78
N ASP A 47 1.94 -14.45 -1.93
CA ASP A 47 1.70 -13.01 -1.89
C ASP A 47 2.03 -12.35 -3.22
N LYS A 48 3.17 -12.69 -3.83
CA LYS A 48 3.60 -12.16 -5.14
C LYS A 48 2.59 -12.46 -6.24
N PHE A 49 2.05 -13.69 -6.29
CA PHE A 49 1.09 -14.07 -7.32
C PHE A 49 -0.33 -13.56 -7.01
N MET A 50 -0.73 -13.49 -5.73
CA MET A 50 -1.98 -12.85 -5.32
C MET A 50 -1.98 -11.34 -5.63
N ILE A 51 -0.86 -10.66 -5.45
CA ILE A 51 -0.70 -9.25 -5.82
C ILE A 51 -0.83 -9.10 -7.34
N ASN A 52 -0.19 -9.96 -8.12
CA ASN A 52 -0.25 -9.92 -9.59
C ASN A 52 -1.67 -10.17 -10.15
N GLU A 53 -2.47 -11.05 -9.54
CA GLU A 53 -3.88 -11.23 -9.92
C GLU A 53 -4.74 -10.03 -9.53
N LYS A 54 -4.51 -9.47 -8.33
CA LYS A 54 -5.18 -8.23 -7.92
C LYS A 54 -4.81 -7.06 -8.84
N VAL A 55 -3.58 -7.04 -9.35
CA VAL A 55 -3.13 -6.06 -10.35
C VAL A 55 -3.80 -6.27 -11.71
N LYS A 56 -4.01 -7.52 -12.15
CA LYS A 56 -4.73 -7.80 -13.40
C LYS A 56 -6.23 -7.43 -13.33
N ASN A 57 -6.85 -7.59 -12.17
CA ASN A 57 -8.25 -7.26 -11.92
C ASN A 57 -8.48 -5.79 -11.52
N ASN A 58 -7.42 -5.07 -11.11
CA ASN A 58 -7.48 -3.64 -10.88
C ASN A 58 -7.00 -2.93 -12.15
N ASN A 59 -7.76 -1.95 -12.61
CA ASN A 59 -7.26 -1.03 -13.62
C ASN A 59 -5.88 -0.54 -13.17
N ILE A 60 -4.87 -0.68 -14.04
CA ILE A 60 -3.47 -0.29 -13.79
C ILE A 60 -3.38 1.16 -13.28
N THR A 61 -4.38 1.97 -13.60
CA THR A 61 -4.53 3.36 -13.18
C THR A 61 -4.75 3.56 -11.68
N ASP A 62 -5.19 2.53 -10.93
CA ASP A 62 -5.48 2.67 -9.50
C ASP A 62 -4.26 2.41 -8.60
N ILE A 63 -3.19 1.84 -9.15
CA ILE A 63 -1.96 1.56 -8.41
C ILE A 63 -1.18 2.86 -8.22
N ILE A 64 -0.72 3.10 -6.99
CA ILE A 64 0.15 4.23 -6.66
C ILE A 64 1.57 3.68 -6.55
N LYS A 65 2.46 4.07 -7.47
CA LYS A 65 3.86 3.65 -7.47
C LYS A 65 4.72 4.71 -6.80
N THR A 66 5.27 4.39 -5.64
CA THR A 66 6.24 5.24 -4.95
C THR A 66 7.64 4.62 -5.05
N PRO A 67 8.71 5.35 -4.79
CA PRO A 67 10.07 4.82 -4.86
C PRO A 67 10.29 3.57 -3.99
N LYS A 68 9.75 3.55 -2.78
CA LYS A 68 9.89 2.42 -1.86
C LYS A 68 8.95 1.26 -2.16
N LYS A 69 7.71 1.53 -2.54
CA LYS A 69 6.70 0.48 -2.66
C LYS A 69 5.56 0.84 -3.62
N SER A 70 4.89 -0.18 -4.11
CA SER A 70 3.64 -0.02 -4.85
C SER A 70 2.45 -0.22 -3.92
N ILE A 71 1.52 0.73 -3.91
CA ILE A 71 0.33 0.71 -3.07
C ILE A 71 -0.86 0.32 -3.92
N ILE A 72 -1.55 -0.72 -3.52
CA ILE A 72 -2.75 -1.22 -4.20
C ILE A 72 -3.95 -0.91 -3.30
N PRO A 73 -4.91 -0.10 -3.76
CA PRO A 73 -6.15 0.12 -3.04
C PRO A 73 -6.87 -1.20 -2.77
N ARG A 74 -7.25 -1.44 -1.52
CA ARG A 74 -7.83 -2.72 -1.07
C ARG A 74 -9.33 -2.82 -1.26
N SER A 75 -10.02 -1.69 -1.36
CA SER A 75 -11.48 -1.62 -1.52
C SER A 75 -11.87 -0.71 -2.69
N GLU A 76 -13.10 -0.89 -3.20
CA GLU A 76 -13.62 -0.02 -4.25
C GLU A 76 -13.66 1.45 -3.83
N LYS A 77 -14.00 1.74 -2.55
CA LYS A 77 -13.98 3.09 -2.00
C LYS A 77 -12.57 3.71 -1.99
N GLN A 78 -11.55 2.93 -1.71
CA GLN A 78 -10.16 3.41 -1.82
C GLN A 78 -9.76 3.66 -3.28
N LYS A 79 -10.20 2.83 -4.24
CA LYS A 79 -9.95 3.06 -5.67
C LYS A 79 -10.64 4.33 -6.15
N GLU A 80 -11.91 4.51 -5.80
CA GLU A 80 -12.67 5.72 -6.09
C GLU A 80 -11.96 6.97 -5.53
N TYR A 81 -11.48 6.89 -4.28
CA TYR A 81 -10.72 7.97 -3.64
C TYR A 81 -9.40 8.28 -4.37
N VAL A 82 -8.63 7.28 -4.75
CA VAL A 82 -7.38 7.46 -5.51
C VAL A 82 -7.65 8.11 -6.88
N ARG A 83 -8.73 7.70 -7.57
CA ARG A 83 -9.12 8.33 -8.84
C ARG A 83 -9.53 9.78 -8.64
N ALA A 84 -10.34 10.06 -7.62
CA ALA A 84 -10.74 11.42 -7.28
C ALA A 84 -9.54 12.32 -7.00
N LEU A 85 -8.57 11.85 -6.18
CA LEU A 85 -7.34 12.59 -5.87
C LEU A 85 -6.49 12.94 -7.11
N ARG A 86 -6.58 12.15 -8.18
CA ARG A 86 -5.83 12.37 -9.42
C ARG A 86 -6.55 13.26 -10.43
N GLN A 87 -7.87 13.38 -10.32
CA GLN A 87 -8.72 13.99 -11.35
C GLN A 87 -9.42 15.25 -10.89
N SER A 88 -9.59 15.45 -9.58
CA SER A 88 -10.37 16.56 -9.04
C SER A 88 -9.47 17.59 -8.37
N ASP A 89 -9.80 18.86 -8.49
CA ASP A 89 -9.08 19.96 -7.85
C ASP A 89 -9.27 19.96 -6.32
N ILE A 90 -10.44 19.54 -5.85
CA ILE A 90 -10.77 19.45 -4.43
C ILE A 90 -11.41 18.10 -4.14
N VAL A 91 -10.90 17.39 -3.13
CA VAL A 91 -11.44 16.11 -2.67
C VAL A 91 -11.67 16.15 -1.17
N ILE A 92 -12.91 15.88 -0.76
CA ILE A 92 -13.28 15.75 0.64
C ILE A 92 -13.53 14.26 0.93
N SER A 93 -12.75 13.69 1.86
CA SER A 93 -12.86 12.28 2.23
C SER A 93 -13.32 12.14 3.67
N ALA A 94 -14.53 11.63 3.87
CA ALA A 94 -15.10 11.31 5.17
C ALA A 94 -15.12 9.79 5.40
N GLY A 95 -14.88 9.36 6.63
CA GLY A 95 -14.92 7.94 7.00
C GLY A 95 -14.18 7.64 8.32
N PRO A 96 -14.31 6.42 8.85
CA PRO A 96 -13.71 5.99 10.11
C PRO A 96 -12.19 6.14 10.13
N ALA A 97 -11.60 6.21 11.32
CA ALA A 97 -10.15 6.15 11.50
C ALA A 97 -9.58 4.83 10.95
N GLY A 98 -8.30 4.81 10.59
CA GLY A 98 -7.62 3.60 10.12
C GLY A 98 -7.96 3.14 8.69
N THR A 99 -8.82 3.84 7.95
CA THR A 99 -9.20 3.45 6.57
C THR A 99 -8.19 3.87 5.49
N GLY A 100 -7.06 4.47 5.87
CA GLY A 100 -5.97 4.84 4.96
C GLY A 100 -6.16 6.17 4.23
N LYS A 101 -7.11 7.02 4.63
CA LYS A 101 -7.39 8.31 3.94
C LYS A 101 -6.13 9.19 3.79
N THR A 102 -5.49 9.49 4.90
CA THR A 102 -4.28 10.33 4.93
C THR A 102 -3.14 9.67 4.16
N PHE A 103 -2.89 8.40 4.40
CA PHE A 103 -1.83 7.65 3.73
C PHE A 103 -1.98 7.63 2.20
N LEU A 104 -3.19 7.36 1.69
CA LEU A 104 -3.45 7.36 0.26
C LEU A 104 -3.32 8.75 -0.36
N ALA A 105 -3.77 9.81 0.35
CA ALA A 105 -3.62 11.18 -0.11
C ALA A 105 -2.14 11.59 -0.22
N VAL A 106 -1.34 11.28 0.81
CA VAL A 106 0.11 11.54 0.80
C VAL A 106 0.80 10.77 -0.31
N ALA A 107 0.44 9.50 -0.51
CA ALA A 107 1.02 8.66 -1.55
C ALA A 107 0.71 9.18 -2.97
N VAL A 108 -0.52 9.61 -3.23
CA VAL A 108 -0.90 10.23 -4.52
C VAL A 108 -0.18 11.56 -4.70
N GLY A 109 -0.16 12.43 -3.68
CA GLY A 109 0.54 13.71 -3.73
C GLY A 109 2.04 13.52 -4.01
N LEU A 110 2.69 12.55 -3.36
CA LEU A 110 4.09 12.22 -3.59
C LEU A 110 4.33 11.77 -5.05
N THR A 111 3.49 10.89 -5.58
CA THR A 111 3.62 10.48 -6.99
C THR A 111 3.45 11.65 -7.96
N MET A 112 2.49 12.52 -7.70
CA MET A 112 2.28 13.73 -8.55
C MET A 112 3.49 14.66 -8.48
N LEU A 113 4.13 14.81 -7.32
CA LEU A 113 5.36 15.59 -7.16
C LEU A 113 6.52 14.97 -7.94
N LEU A 114 6.73 13.65 -7.82
CA LEU A 114 7.80 12.94 -8.52
C LEU A 114 7.60 12.94 -10.05
N GLU A 115 6.35 12.89 -10.49
CA GLU A 115 5.97 13.03 -11.91
C GLU A 115 6.01 14.49 -12.40
N LYS A 116 6.40 15.44 -11.55
CA LYS A 116 6.45 16.89 -11.84
C LYS A 116 5.11 17.49 -12.29
N LYS A 117 4.00 16.87 -11.85
CA LYS A 117 2.64 17.40 -12.08
C LYS A 117 2.31 18.55 -11.13
N ILE A 118 2.95 18.58 -9.97
CA ILE A 118 2.88 19.63 -8.98
C ILE A 118 4.29 20.05 -8.56
N GLU A 119 4.45 21.28 -8.11
CA GLU A 119 5.76 21.82 -7.69
C GLU A 119 6.08 21.51 -6.23
N ARG A 120 5.07 21.39 -5.38
CA ARG A 120 5.24 21.18 -3.95
C ARG A 120 4.02 20.52 -3.33
N ILE A 121 4.22 19.87 -2.19
CA ILE A 121 3.14 19.36 -1.33
C ILE A 121 3.08 20.25 -0.09
N ILE A 122 1.88 20.73 0.23
CA ILE A 122 1.62 21.45 1.47
C ILE A 122 0.79 20.54 2.36
N LEU A 123 1.34 20.18 3.53
CA LEU A 123 0.67 19.36 4.53
C LEU A 123 0.18 20.27 5.65
N SER A 124 -1.11 20.22 5.93
CA SER A 124 -1.71 20.95 7.03
C SER A 124 -2.63 20.06 7.86
N ARG A 125 -2.65 20.28 9.14
CA ARG A 125 -3.53 19.60 10.07
C ARG A 125 -3.92 20.58 11.19
N PRO A 126 -5.20 20.57 11.66
CA PRO A 126 -5.54 21.30 12.87
C PRO A 126 -4.66 20.84 14.03
N ALA A 127 -4.05 21.79 14.71
CA ALA A 127 -3.18 21.51 15.86
C ALA A 127 -3.97 21.17 17.14
N VAL A 128 -5.30 21.24 17.09
CA VAL A 128 -6.20 20.98 18.22
C VAL A 128 -7.27 20.02 17.77
N GLU A 129 -7.35 18.85 18.38
CA GLU A 129 -8.53 18.00 18.27
C GLU A 129 -9.66 18.59 19.12
N ALA A 130 -10.93 18.34 18.71
CA ALA A 130 -12.07 18.90 19.41
C ALA A 130 -12.08 18.43 20.88
N GLY A 131 -11.79 19.36 21.81
CA GLY A 131 -11.74 19.11 23.26
C GLY A 131 -10.36 19.12 23.90
N GLU A 132 -9.27 19.12 23.13
CA GLU A 132 -7.91 19.24 23.66
C GLU A 132 -7.41 20.69 23.66
N ARG A 133 -6.81 21.12 24.77
CA ARG A 133 -6.17 22.43 24.87
C ARG A 133 -4.65 22.28 24.70
N LEU A 134 -4.09 22.89 23.68
CA LEU A 134 -2.62 22.96 23.43
C LEU A 134 -1.80 23.40 24.67
N GLY A 135 -2.42 24.05 25.64
CA GLY A 135 -1.81 24.45 26.88
C GLY A 135 -1.38 23.32 27.82
N PHE A 136 -1.87 22.09 27.61
CA PHE A 136 -1.50 20.93 28.43
C PHE A 136 -0.19 20.22 28.01
N LEU A 137 0.29 20.45 26.78
CA LEU A 137 1.54 19.85 26.31
C LEU A 137 2.71 20.73 26.76
N PRO A 138 3.76 20.14 27.37
CA PRO A 138 4.98 20.86 27.70
C PRO A 138 5.76 21.21 26.41
N GLY A 139 6.53 22.29 26.44
CA GLY A 139 7.40 22.70 25.34
C GLY A 139 6.92 23.95 24.59
N ASP A 140 7.68 24.34 23.60
CA ASP A 140 7.36 25.46 22.71
C ASP A 140 6.23 25.12 21.72
N MET A 141 5.79 26.09 20.92
CA MET A 141 4.69 25.87 19.95
C MET A 141 5.06 24.80 18.91
N LYS A 142 6.32 24.67 18.53
CA LYS A 142 6.80 23.70 17.55
C LYS A 142 6.73 22.28 18.12
N GLU A 143 7.19 22.10 19.35
CA GLU A 143 7.15 20.82 20.07
C GLU A 143 5.70 20.36 20.33
N LYS A 144 4.80 21.31 20.60
CA LYS A 144 3.37 21.03 20.82
C LYS A 144 2.63 20.59 19.54
N VAL A 145 3.05 21.06 18.37
CA VAL A 145 2.43 20.75 17.08
C VAL A 145 2.98 19.45 16.46
N ASP A 146 4.23 19.07 16.78
CA ASP A 146 4.93 17.92 16.22
C ASP A 146 4.13 16.61 16.30
N PRO A 147 3.50 16.23 17.43
CA PRO A 147 2.70 15.00 17.52
C PRO A 147 1.55 14.94 16.52
N TYR A 148 0.97 16.09 16.17
CA TYR A 148 -0.15 16.14 15.21
C TYR A 148 0.32 16.00 13.76
N LEU A 149 1.55 16.38 13.43
CA LEU A 149 2.13 16.23 12.10
C LEU A 149 2.80 14.87 11.89
N ARG A 150 3.15 14.17 12.97
CA ARG A 150 3.87 12.90 12.93
C ARG A 150 3.23 11.85 11.98
N PRO A 151 1.90 11.62 11.96
CA PRO A 151 1.29 10.66 11.03
C PRO A 151 1.49 11.02 9.54
N LEU A 152 1.68 12.31 9.24
CA LEU A 152 1.98 12.76 7.87
C LEU A 152 3.44 12.46 7.52
N TYR A 153 4.37 12.75 8.42
CA TYR A 153 5.79 12.43 8.23
C TYR A 153 6.03 10.93 8.17
N ASP A 154 5.42 10.14 9.07
CA ASP A 154 5.51 8.69 9.05
C ASP A 154 5.03 8.12 7.70
N SER A 155 3.95 8.67 7.17
CA SER A 155 3.45 8.29 5.84
C SER A 155 4.46 8.61 4.73
N LEU A 156 5.15 9.75 4.80
CA LEU A 156 6.17 10.14 3.82
C LEU A 156 7.41 9.25 3.92
N TYR A 157 7.93 9.00 5.12
CA TYR A 157 9.09 8.11 5.36
C TYR A 157 8.82 6.67 4.91
N ASP A 158 7.58 6.24 5.01
CA ASP A 158 7.13 4.92 4.54
C ASP A 158 7.15 4.78 3.01
N LEU A 159 7.09 5.89 2.29
CA LEU A 159 6.93 5.97 0.85
C LEU A 159 8.16 6.45 0.09
N PHE A 160 9.04 7.18 0.77
CA PHE A 160 10.21 7.82 0.19
C PHE A 160 11.39 7.83 1.17
N ASP A 161 12.60 7.60 0.65
CA ASP A 161 13.83 7.80 1.43
C ASP A 161 14.29 9.24 1.27
N PHE A 162 14.33 9.95 2.37
CA PHE A 162 14.93 11.28 2.45
C PHE A 162 16.39 11.08 2.87
N GLU A 163 17.30 10.98 1.90
CA GLU A 163 18.74 11.13 2.10
C GLU A 163 19.14 12.59 2.15
#